data_d7ae6b5c039fc3d49370da59b7b6b837
#
_entry.id   d7ae6b5c039fc3d49370da59b7b6b837
#
_cell.length_a   1.000
_cell.length_b   1.000
_cell.length_c   1.000
_cell.angle_alpha   90.00
_cell.angle_beta   90.00
_cell.angle_gamma   90.00
#
_symmetry.space_group_name_H-M   'P 1'
#
loop_
_entity.id
_entity.type
_entity.pdbx_description
1 polymer ?
#
loop_
_entity_poly.entity_id
_entity_poly.type
_entity_poly.pdbx_seq_one_letter_code
_entity_poly.pdbx_strand_id
1 'polypeptide(L)'
;GTLLTTSECLLSPQRNGRLNQVEIEEYLKSTFHLQKVLWLDHGYLAGDDTDSHIDTLARFCSTDTIAYVKCENKEDEHYEALLAMEEQLKTFRTLAGEPYHLLALPMADKIEEDGERPTYNQPANDKKAGEVLQQAFPSHQIIGIDCHALIKQHGSLHCVTMQYPLGVIKES
;
A
#
# COMPACT_ATOMS: atom_id res chain seq x y z
N GLY A 1 1.06 2.52 18.52
CA GLY A 1 1.20 2.68 17.10
C GLY A 1 -0.11 2.88 16.37
N THR A 2 0.00 3.12 15.07
CA THR A 2 -1.13 3.25 14.15
C THR A 2 -1.04 2.14 13.11
N LEU A 3 -2.16 1.49 12.80
CA LEU A 3 -2.31 0.56 11.68
C LEU A 3 -3.06 1.27 10.55
N LEU A 4 -2.66 1.02 9.31
CA LEU A 4 -3.39 1.40 8.11
C LEU A 4 -3.83 0.11 7.41
N THR A 5 -5.11 0.04 7.06
CA THR A 5 -5.71 -1.12 6.38
C THR A 5 -6.83 -0.68 5.45
N THR A 6 -7.33 -1.58 4.61
CA THR A 6 -8.50 -1.33 3.78
C THR A 6 -9.74 -1.96 4.40
N SER A 7 -10.89 -1.30 4.20
CA SER A 7 -12.19 -1.83 4.62
C SER A 7 -12.54 -3.07 3.79
N GLU A 8 -12.30 -3.04 2.49
CA GLU A 8 -12.60 -4.15 1.58
C GLU A 8 -11.92 -5.45 1.99
N CYS A 9 -10.62 -5.38 2.33
CA CYS A 9 -9.88 -6.55 2.79
C CYS A 9 -10.41 -7.11 4.12
N LEU A 10 -10.50 -6.28 5.15
CA LEU A 10 -10.80 -6.79 6.50
C LEU A 10 -12.29 -7.02 6.76
N LEU A 11 -13.18 -6.34 6.04
CA LEU A 11 -14.63 -6.54 6.17
C LEU A 11 -15.18 -7.56 5.16
N SER A 12 -14.30 -8.19 4.36
CA SER A 12 -14.68 -9.26 3.43
C SER A 12 -15.39 -10.40 4.18
N PRO A 13 -16.58 -10.84 3.71
CA PRO A 13 -17.32 -11.93 4.34
C PRO A 13 -16.55 -13.25 4.40
N GLN A 14 -15.66 -13.50 3.43
CA GLN A 14 -14.82 -14.69 3.39
C GLN A 14 -13.69 -14.64 4.44
N ARG A 15 -13.31 -13.45 4.89
CA ARG A 15 -12.18 -13.27 5.82
C ARG A 15 -12.67 -13.15 7.28
N ASN A 16 -13.55 -12.20 7.56
CA ASN A 16 -14.00 -11.87 8.91
C ASN A 16 -15.54 -11.75 9.00
N GLY A 17 -16.29 -12.49 8.20
CA GLY A 17 -17.72 -12.31 8.00
C GLY A 17 -18.63 -12.46 9.24
N ARG A 18 -18.08 -12.73 10.42
CA ARG A 18 -18.80 -12.77 11.70
C ARG A 18 -18.57 -11.55 12.56
N LEU A 19 -17.61 -10.69 12.19
CA LEU A 19 -17.21 -9.52 12.97
C LEU A 19 -17.53 -8.26 12.18
N ASN A 20 -17.98 -7.22 12.89
CA ASN A 20 -18.11 -5.88 12.34
C ASN A 20 -16.81 -5.09 12.48
N GLN A 21 -16.75 -3.92 11.87
CA GLN A 21 -15.56 -3.07 11.87
C GLN A 21 -15.06 -2.72 13.28
N VAL A 22 -15.97 -2.43 14.22
CA VAL A 22 -15.63 -2.06 15.59
C VAL A 22 -14.98 -3.26 16.31
N GLU A 23 -15.54 -4.43 16.16
CA GLU A 23 -15.02 -5.66 16.77
C GLU A 23 -13.64 -6.02 16.21
N ILE A 24 -13.44 -5.88 14.89
CA ILE A 24 -12.13 -6.08 14.26
C ILE A 24 -11.11 -5.06 14.77
N GLU A 25 -11.51 -3.78 14.86
CA GLU A 25 -10.63 -2.72 15.34
C GLU A 25 -10.20 -2.95 16.79
N GLU A 26 -11.13 -3.31 17.67
CA GLU A 26 -10.84 -3.63 19.07
C GLU A 26 -9.90 -4.82 19.18
N TYR A 27 -10.14 -5.88 18.39
CA TYR A 27 -9.26 -7.05 18.35
C TYR A 27 -7.84 -6.68 17.90
N LEU A 28 -7.70 -5.90 16.82
CA LEU A 28 -6.40 -5.45 16.30
C LEU A 28 -5.69 -4.56 17.33
N LYS A 29 -6.41 -3.61 17.93
CA LYS A 29 -5.84 -2.74 18.96
C LYS A 29 -5.32 -3.52 20.17
N SER A 30 -6.08 -4.50 20.62
CA SER A 30 -5.67 -5.32 21.78
C SER A 30 -4.48 -6.23 21.44
N THR A 31 -4.51 -6.88 20.26
CA THR A 31 -3.50 -7.86 19.85
C THR A 31 -2.15 -7.21 19.54
N PHE A 32 -2.16 -6.07 18.84
CA PHE A 32 -0.94 -5.38 18.41
C PHE A 32 -0.60 -4.15 19.27
N HIS A 33 -1.31 -3.94 20.38
CA HIS A 33 -1.13 -2.76 21.26
C HIS A 33 -1.20 -1.43 20.50
N LEU A 34 -2.19 -1.31 19.59
CA LEU A 34 -2.36 -0.12 18.76
C LEU A 34 -3.20 0.94 19.50
N GLN A 35 -2.91 2.19 19.20
CA GLN A 35 -3.70 3.33 19.66
C GLN A 35 -4.76 3.74 18.62
N LYS A 36 -4.49 3.45 17.34
CA LYS A 36 -5.34 3.89 16.23
C LYS A 36 -5.32 2.90 15.07
N VAL A 37 -6.47 2.76 14.42
CA VAL A 37 -6.59 2.09 13.13
C VAL A 37 -7.15 3.09 12.12
N LEU A 38 -6.52 3.21 10.97
CA LEU A 38 -6.97 4.01 9.84
C LEU A 38 -7.54 3.05 8.80
N TRP A 39 -8.82 3.24 8.48
CA TRP A 39 -9.54 2.44 7.51
C TRP A 39 -9.61 3.19 6.19
N LEU A 40 -9.06 2.62 5.15
CA LEU A 40 -9.11 3.13 3.80
C LEU A 40 -10.26 2.45 3.06
N ASP A 41 -11.25 3.24 2.65
CA ASP A 41 -12.48 2.75 2.02
C ASP A 41 -12.41 2.81 0.50
N HIS A 42 -11.41 3.49 -0.03
CA HIS A 42 -11.22 3.75 -1.44
C HIS A 42 -9.83 3.28 -1.88
N GLY A 43 -9.71 2.99 -3.16
CA GLY A 43 -8.50 2.50 -3.80
C GLY A 43 -8.75 1.15 -4.45
N TYR A 44 -8.30 1.04 -5.71
CA TYR A 44 -8.48 -0.15 -6.52
C TYR A 44 -7.33 -0.24 -7.52
N LEU A 45 -6.83 -1.44 -7.73
CA LEU A 45 -5.88 -1.77 -8.79
C LEU A 45 -6.38 -2.99 -9.54
N ALA A 46 -6.56 -2.88 -10.86
CA ALA A 46 -6.96 -3.99 -11.71
C ALA A 46 -5.90 -5.09 -11.67
N GLY A 47 -6.35 -6.35 -11.54
CA GLY A 47 -5.45 -7.50 -11.43
C GLY A 47 -4.94 -7.78 -10.02
N ASP A 48 -5.29 -6.98 -9.02
CA ASP A 48 -5.05 -7.33 -7.63
C ASP A 48 -6.05 -8.40 -7.17
N ASP A 49 -5.57 -9.64 -7.06
CA ASP A 49 -6.36 -10.81 -6.64
C ASP A 49 -6.52 -10.91 -5.12
N THR A 50 -6.05 -9.90 -4.36
CA THR A 50 -5.87 -9.98 -2.91
C THR A 50 -6.92 -9.22 -2.10
N ASP A 51 -8.08 -8.90 -2.65
CA ASP A 51 -9.14 -8.12 -1.98
C ASP A 51 -8.63 -6.72 -1.55
N SER A 52 -8.01 -5.97 -2.45
CA SER A 52 -7.54 -4.59 -2.22
C SER A 52 -6.66 -4.44 -0.98
N HIS A 53 -5.60 -5.23 -0.90
CA HIS A 53 -4.63 -5.15 0.20
C HIS A 53 -3.96 -3.77 0.24
N ILE A 54 -3.76 -3.26 1.45
CA ILE A 54 -3.19 -1.92 1.67
C ILE A 54 -1.75 -1.78 1.16
N ASP A 55 -0.97 -2.84 1.09
CA ASP A 55 0.44 -2.83 0.72
C ASP A 55 0.68 -2.49 -0.76
N THR A 56 -0.32 -2.67 -1.62
CA THR A 56 -0.28 -2.23 -3.02
C THR A 56 -0.76 -0.80 -3.22
N LEU A 57 -1.47 -0.21 -2.26
CA LEU A 57 -2.11 1.11 -2.35
C LEU A 57 -1.36 2.20 -1.59
N ALA A 58 -1.04 1.97 -0.32
CA ALA A 58 -0.40 2.96 0.54
C ALA A 58 0.38 2.32 1.70
N ARG A 59 1.49 2.97 2.12
CA ARG A 59 2.32 2.51 3.23
C ARG A 59 2.90 3.66 4.04
N PHE A 60 3.07 3.44 5.34
CA PHE A 60 3.83 4.36 6.19
C PHE A 60 5.31 4.36 5.80
N CYS A 61 5.88 5.54 5.60
CA CYS A 61 7.32 5.78 5.51
C CYS A 61 7.92 6.18 6.85
N SER A 62 7.09 6.83 7.69
CA SER A 62 7.44 7.26 9.04
C SER A 62 6.17 7.34 9.90
N THR A 63 6.28 7.88 11.12
CA THR A 63 5.13 8.09 12.02
C THR A 63 4.14 9.16 11.54
N ASP A 64 4.53 9.98 10.58
CA ASP A 64 3.78 11.12 10.06
C ASP A 64 3.72 11.20 8.53
N THR A 65 4.30 10.23 7.81
CA THR A 65 4.40 10.24 6.36
C THR A 65 3.85 8.96 5.76
N ILE A 66 3.00 9.09 4.74
CA ILE A 66 2.41 7.98 3.98
C ILE A 66 2.79 8.15 2.50
N ALA A 67 3.40 7.10 1.90
CA ALA A 67 3.51 6.97 0.46
C ALA A 67 2.26 6.25 -0.08
N TYR A 68 1.75 6.68 -1.23
CA TYR A 68 0.56 6.12 -1.86
C TYR A 68 0.67 6.15 -3.38
N VAL A 69 -0.01 5.24 -4.07
CA VAL A 69 -0.09 5.19 -5.53
C VAL A 69 -1.04 6.27 -6.03
N LYS A 70 -0.61 7.04 -7.03
CA LYS A 70 -1.39 8.10 -7.67
C LYS A 70 -1.49 7.86 -9.17
N CYS A 71 -2.71 7.86 -9.69
CA CYS A 71 -2.99 7.92 -11.13
C CYS A 71 -3.18 9.38 -11.56
N GLU A 72 -2.41 9.83 -12.57
CA GLU A 72 -2.53 11.18 -13.14
C GLU A 72 -3.34 11.17 -14.45
N ASN A 73 -3.53 10.01 -15.07
CA ASN A 73 -4.27 9.87 -16.32
C ASN A 73 -5.78 9.75 -16.03
N LYS A 74 -6.54 10.78 -16.41
CA LYS A 74 -8.01 10.83 -16.20
C LYS A 74 -8.80 9.82 -17.02
N GLU A 75 -8.22 9.30 -18.08
CA GLU A 75 -8.83 8.27 -18.93
C GLU A 75 -8.57 6.85 -18.42
N ASP A 76 -7.74 6.70 -17.38
CA ASP A 76 -7.43 5.41 -16.78
C ASP A 76 -8.55 4.95 -15.86
N GLU A 77 -8.87 3.66 -15.89
CA GLU A 77 -9.94 3.05 -15.08
C GLU A 77 -9.73 3.21 -13.57
N HIS A 78 -8.49 3.42 -13.12
CA HIS A 78 -8.14 3.58 -11.71
C HIS A 78 -8.25 5.02 -11.20
N TYR A 79 -8.36 6.00 -12.13
CA TYR A 79 -8.26 7.40 -11.78
C TYR A 79 -9.22 7.83 -10.66
N GLU A 80 -10.51 7.54 -10.83
CA GLU A 80 -11.54 7.95 -9.85
C GLU A 80 -11.35 7.26 -8.49
N ALA A 81 -11.00 5.97 -8.49
CA ALA A 81 -10.79 5.21 -7.25
C ALA A 81 -9.54 5.69 -6.50
N LEU A 82 -8.44 5.95 -7.21
CA LEU A 82 -7.20 6.43 -6.60
C LEU A 82 -7.29 7.92 -6.20
N LEU A 83 -8.08 8.72 -6.91
CA LEU A 83 -8.40 10.09 -6.49
C LEU A 83 -9.20 10.10 -5.20
N ALA A 84 -10.25 9.28 -5.09
CA ALA A 84 -11.04 9.15 -3.86
C ALA A 84 -10.18 8.67 -2.68
N MET A 85 -9.25 7.74 -2.92
CA MET A 85 -8.26 7.31 -1.95
C MET A 85 -7.37 8.47 -1.47
N GLU A 86 -6.84 9.28 -2.39
CA GLU A 86 -6.02 10.45 -2.05
C GLU A 86 -6.80 11.43 -1.18
N GLU A 87 -8.05 11.74 -1.54
CA GLU A 87 -8.91 12.64 -0.75
C GLU A 87 -9.18 12.07 0.65
N GLN A 88 -9.39 10.77 0.79
CA GLN A 88 -9.55 10.13 2.10
C GLN A 88 -8.25 10.19 2.91
N LEU A 89 -7.08 9.91 2.31
CA LEU A 89 -5.79 10.01 2.98
C LEU A 89 -5.53 11.40 3.56
N LYS A 90 -5.97 12.48 2.88
CA LYS A 90 -5.89 13.86 3.37
C LYS A 90 -6.71 14.11 4.65
N THR A 91 -7.74 13.30 4.89
CA THR A 91 -8.55 13.40 6.12
C THR A 91 -7.89 12.74 7.32
N PHE A 92 -6.96 11.83 7.10
CA PHE A 92 -6.31 11.10 8.19
C PHE A 92 -5.43 12.01 9.04
N ARG A 93 -5.35 11.66 10.32
CA ARG A 93 -4.57 12.41 11.30
C ARG A 93 -3.65 11.48 12.07
N THR A 94 -2.46 11.95 12.37
CA THR A 94 -1.47 11.28 13.23
C THR A 94 -2.01 11.12 14.65
N LEU A 95 -1.27 10.47 15.52
CA LEU A 95 -1.60 10.41 16.97
C LEU A 95 -1.54 11.77 17.64
N ALA A 96 -0.76 12.72 17.09
CA ALA A 96 -0.69 14.10 17.56
C ALA A 96 -1.84 14.99 17.03
N GLY A 97 -2.71 14.46 16.16
CA GLY A 97 -3.83 15.21 15.56
C GLY A 97 -3.45 15.97 14.28
N GLU A 98 -2.19 15.90 13.85
CA GLU A 98 -1.71 16.58 12.65
C GLU A 98 -2.04 15.77 11.37
N PRO A 99 -2.22 16.42 10.20
CA PRO A 99 -2.36 15.70 8.94
C PRO A 99 -1.07 14.93 8.61
N TYR A 100 -1.22 13.80 7.90
CA TYR A 100 -0.07 13.08 7.37
C TYR A 100 0.56 13.84 6.21
N HIS A 101 1.87 13.78 6.11
CA HIS A 101 2.61 14.14 4.91
C HIS A 101 2.43 13.04 3.86
N LEU A 102 1.88 13.40 2.69
CA LEU A 102 1.54 12.44 1.65
C LEU A 102 2.57 12.50 0.51
N LEU A 103 3.13 11.36 0.15
CA LEU A 103 4.09 11.19 -0.93
C LEU A 103 3.45 10.38 -2.06
N ALA A 104 3.16 11.04 -3.17
CA ALA A 104 2.57 10.41 -4.34
C ALA A 104 3.62 9.61 -5.12
N LEU A 105 3.41 8.30 -5.24
CA LEU A 105 4.17 7.43 -6.15
C LEU A 105 3.42 7.33 -7.48
N PRO A 106 4.12 7.43 -8.62
CA PRO A 106 3.49 7.30 -9.92
C PRO A 106 2.93 5.88 -10.08
N MET A 107 1.69 5.80 -10.54
CA MET A 107 1.14 4.52 -11.00
C MET A 107 1.88 4.10 -12.27
N ALA A 108 2.16 2.80 -12.41
CA ALA A 108 2.68 2.27 -13.65
C ALA A 108 1.56 2.18 -14.70
N ASP A 109 1.88 2.46 -15.97
CA ASP A 109 0.92 2.32 -17.06
C ASP A 109 0.66 0.83 -17.35
N LYS A 110 -0.52 0.53 -17.85
CA LYS A 110 -0.93 -0.80 -18.25
C LYS A 110 -0.03 -1.32 -19.39
N ILE A 111 0.58 -2.48 -19.21
CA ILE A 111 1.27 -3.21 -20.27
C ILE A 111 0.40 -4.41 -20.67
N GLU A 112 -0.02 -4.44 -21.92
CA GLU A 112 -0.71 -5.60 -22.49
C GLU A 112 0.33 -6.48 -23.20
N GLU A 113 0.67 -7.61 -22.63
CA GLU A 113 1.41 -8.68 -23.32
C GLU A 113 0.46 -9.84 -23.65
N ASP A 114 0.25 -10.11 -24.94
CA ASP A 114 -0.36 -11.33 -25.54
C ASP A 114 -1.60 -11.91 -24.83
N GLY A 115 -2.51 -11.04 -24.34
CA GLY A 115 -3.78 -11.47 -23.72
C GLY A 115 -3.65 -11.93 -22.27
N GLU A 116 -2.49 -11.81 -21.66
CA GLU A 116 -2.29 -11.98 -20.23
C GLU A 116 -2.51 -10.67 -19.48
N ARG A 117 -2.74 -10.74 -18.15
CA ARG A 117 -2.99 -9.59 -17.28
C ARG A 117 -1.87 -8.57 -17.37
N PRO A 118 -2.21 -7.27 -17.24
CA PRO A 118 -1.23 -6.20 -17.40
C PRO A 118 -0.08 -6.32 -16.39
N THR A 119 1.15 -6.24 -16.90
CA THR A 119 2.36 -6.13 -16.09
C THR A 119 2.80 -4.67 -16.04
N TYR A 120 3.27 -4.22 -14.88
CA TYR A 120 3.69 -2.84 -14.64
C TYR A 120 5.21 -2.76 -14.65
N ASN A 121 5.80 -2.29 -15.74
CA ASN A 121 7.23 -1.99 -15.81
C ASN A 121 7.46 -0.80 -16.73
N GLN A 122 7.80 0.33 -16.13
CA GLN A 122 8.14 1.53 -16.86
C GLN A 122 9.37 2.19 -16.26
N PRO A 123 10.52 2.15 -16.94
CA PRO A 123 11.76 2.74 -16.44
C PRO A 123 11.64 4.21 -16.02
N ALA A 124 10.75 4.98 -16.67
CA ALA A 124 10.50 6.38 -16.31
C ALA A 124 9.77 6.53 -14.99
N ASN A 125 8.73 5.70 -14.76
CA ASN A 125 7.96 5.69 -13.51
C ASN A 125 8.77 5.08 -12.38
N ASP A 126 9.56 4.04 -12.64
CA ASP A 126 10.48 3.44 -11.66
C ASP A 126 11.51 4.46 -11.16
N LYS A 127 12.08 5.25 -12.08
CA LYS A 127 13.00 6.33 -11.72
C LYS A 127 12.31 7.38 -10.86
N LYS A 128 11.12 7.86 -11.26
CA LYS A 128 10.35 8.85 -10.50
C LYS A 128 9.95 8.31 -9.12
N ALA A 129 9.52 7.04 -9.03
CA ALA A 129 9.22 6.38 -7.76
C ALA A 129 10.45 6.32 -6.85
N GLY A 130 11.61 5.95 -7.40
CA GLY A 130 12.88 5.95 -6.68
C GLY A 130 13.27 7.33 -6.14
N GLU A 131 13.07 8.39 -6.91
CA GLU A 131 13.33 9.78 -6.48
C GLU A 131 12.38 10.20 -5.34
N VAL A 132 11.10 9.83 -5.39
CA VAL A 132 10.13 10.10 -4.31
C VAL A 132 10.49 9.32 -3.05
N LEU A 133 10.83 8.03 -3.19
CA LEU A 133 11.24 7.20 -2.06
C LEU A 133 12.56 7.70 -1.43
N GLN A 134 13.49 8.23 -2.24
CA GLN A 134 14.73 8.83 -1.71
C GLN A 134 14.45 10.06 -0.84
N GLN A 135 13.38 10.82 -1.12
CA GLN A 135 12.94 11.93 -0.26
C GLN A 135 12.38 11.43 1.08
N ALA A 136 11.63 10.32 1.05
CA ALA A 136 11.09 9.69 2.27
C ALA A 136 12.20 9.07 3.13
N PHE A 137 13.25 8.56 2.50
CA PHE A 137 14.34 7.81 3.14
C PHE A 137 15.72 8.39 2.77
N PRO A 138 16.03 9.64 3.17
CA PRO A 138 17.24 10.35 2.70
C PRO A 138 18.55 9.68 3.11
N SER A 139 18.56 8.90 4.18
CA SER A 139 19.75 8.17 4.68
C SER A 139 19.86 6.73 4.15
N HIS A 140 18.90 6.27 3.32
CA HIS A 140 18.88 4.91 2.79
C HIS A 140 19.27 4.92 1.31
N GLN A 141 19.84 3.81 0.86
CA GLN A 141 20.00 3.55 -0.57
C GLN A 141 18.71 2.93 -1.11
N ILE A 142 18.10 3.57 -2.10
CA ILE A 142 16.94 3.02 -2.80
C ILE A 142 17.46 2.10 -3.92
N ILE A 143 17.04 0.85 -3.91
CA ILE A 143 17.44 -0.17 -4.89
C ILE A 143 16.21 -0.64 -5.64
N GLY A 144 16.18 -0.45 -6.95
CA GLY A 144 15.16 -1.01 -7.84
C GLY A 144 15.44 -2.49 -8.08
N ILE A 145 14.39 -3.31 -7.98
CA ILE A 145 14.46 -4.76 -8.25
C ILE A 145 13.43 -5.08 -9.32
N ASP A 146 13.85 -5.76 -10.37
CA ASP A 146 12.94 -6.27 -11.40
C ASP A 146 12.07 -7.40 -10.83
N CYS A 147 10.76 -7.15 -10.77
CA CYS A 147 9.77 -8.08 -10.22
C CYS A 147 8.86 -8.71 -11.27
N HIS A 148 9.20 -8.65 -12.57
CA HIS A 148 8.38 -9.21 -13.65
C HIS A 148 7.98 -10.67 -13.40
N ALA A 149 8.91 -11.50 -12.94
CA ALA A 149 8.62 -12.90 -12.66
C ALA A 149 7.60 -13.10 -11.52
N LEU A 150 7.61 -12.19 -10.54
CA LEU A 150 6.65 -12.22 -9.42
C LEU A 150 5.27 -11.73 -9.84
N ILE A 151 5.21 -10.70 -10.67
CA ILE A 151 3.97 -10.13 -11.20
C ILE A 151 3.23 -11.18 -12.05
N LYS A 152 3.94 -11.96 -12.88
CA LYS A 152 3.35 -13.08 -13.65
C LYS A 152 2.70 -14.16 -12.78
N GLN A 153 3.06 -14.24 -11.51
CA GLN A 153 2.46 -15.13 -10.51
C GLN A 153 1.46 -14.41 -9.60
N HIS A 154 0.96 -13.23 -10.00
CA HIS A 154 0.04 -12.39 -9.23
C HIS A 154 0.56 -11.96 -7.87
N GLY A 155 1.90 -11.88 -7.71
CA GLY A 155 2.57 -11.46 -6.49
C GLY A 155 3.40 -10.19 -6.68
N SER A 156 3.72 -9.53 -5.57
CA SER A 156 4.67 -8.42 -5.50
C SER A 156 5.94 -8.83 -4.76
N LEU A 157 6.96 -7.98 -4.76
CA LEU A 157 8.17 -8.21 -3.96
C LEU A 157 7.83 -8.37 -2.46
N HIS A 158 6.86 -7.61 -1.97
CA HIS A 158 6.39 -7.72 -0.58
C HIS A 158 5.86 -9.12 -0.24
N CYS A 159 5.17 -9.78 -1.19
CA CYS A 159 4.61 -11.13 -0.98
C CYS A 159 5.67 -12.21 -0.73
N VAL A 160 6.90 -12.00 -1.18
CA VAL A 160 8.02 -12.94 -1.01
C VAL A 160 9.04 -12.48 0.02
N THR A 161 8.77 -11.41 0.76
CA THR A 161 9.63 -10.90 1.83
C THR A 161 9.04 -11.17 3.20
N MET A 162 9.91 -11.30 4.18
CA MET A 162 9.55 -11.47 5.58
C MET A 162 10.35 -10.49 6.43
N GLN A 163 9.66 -9.75 7.30
CA GLN A 163 10.33 -8.87 8.25
C GLN A 163 10.46 -9.54 9.61
N TYR A 164 11.66 -9.58 10.12
CA TYR A 164 11.96 -10.11 11.46
C TYR A 164 12.39 -8.97 12.38
N PRO A 165 11.92 -8.92 13.63
CA PRO A 165 12.45 -8.01 14.63
C PRO A 165 13.95 -8.23 14.86
N LEU A 166 14.66 -7.16 15.23
CA LEU A 166 16.09 -7.24 15.55
C LEU A 166 16.34 -8.29 16.65
N GLY A 167 17.33 -9.17 16.46
CA GLY A 167 17.71 -10.20 17.42
C GLY A 167 16.91 -11.50 17.35
N VAL A 168 15.89 -11.61 16.48
CA VAL A 168 15.14 -12.89 16.29
C VAL A 168 15.93 -13.85 15.42
N ILE A 169 16.59 -13.36 14.38
CA ILE A 169 17.48 -14.18 13.55
C ILE A 169 18.87 -14.11 14.14
N LYS A 170 19.45 -15.28 14.47
CA LYS A 170 20.87 -15.36 14.86
C LYS A 170 21.70 -15.26 13.59
N GLU A 171 22.62 -14.30 13.56
CA GLU A 171 23.70 -14.30 12.55
C GLU A 171 24.52 -15.58 12.73
N SER A 172 24.64 -16.36 11.64
CA SER A 172 25.43 -17.59 11.60
C SER A 172 26.88 -17.30 11.38
#